data_16313adbee8dca06646e8e819792f589
#
_entry.id   16313adbee8dca06646e8e819792f589
#
_cell.length_a   1.000
_cell.length_b   1.000
_cell.length_c   1.000
_cell.angle_alpha   90.00
_cell.angle_beta   90.00
_cell.angle_gamma   90.00
#
_symmetry.space_group_name_H-M   'P 1'
#
loop_
_entity.id
_entity.type
_entity.pdbx_description
1 polymer ?
#
loop_
_entity_poly.entity_id
_entity_poly.type
_entity_poly.pdbx_seq_one_letter_code
_entity_poly.pdbx_strand_id
1 'polypeptide(L)'
;MQRKIDTKEGRLRVQCIEELVRRKGLDEGEALVIDERLLALMQIISTGLGEDIHLKIAPGDNWRYNAETNEIVFPVGLLLSSSVEEVIAFCAHEAGHRQISRRSLRKAVFKTFSAKESERLLLNAFEDSRVDNWLISVFPGIKHYLDIAYEEMLPRDLSRSSYVDHLKG
;
A
#
# COMPACT_ATOMS: atom_id res chain seq x y z
N MET A 1 2.47 24.57 -18.12
CA MET A 1 2.70 23.81 -16.88
C MET A 1 1.62 24.02 -15.81
N GLN A 2 0.93 25.15 -15.75
CA GLN A 2 -0.07 25.52 -14.72
C GLN A 2 -1.37 24.68 -14.68
N ARG A 3 -1.82 24.09 -15.76
CA ARG A 3 -3.09 23.31 -15.82
C ARG A 3 -3.08 21.94 -15.11
N LYS A 4 -1.89 21.38 -14.79
CA LYS A 4 -1.78 20.10 -14.08
C LYS A 4 -1.82 20.23 -12.55
N ILE A 5 -1.67 21.43 -12.02
CA ILE A 5 -1.62 21.71 -10.56
C ILE A 5 -3.03 21.84 -9.97
N ASP A 6 -4.03 22.15 -10.77
CA ASP A 6 -5.41 22.42 -10.32
C ASP A 6 -6.22 21.16 -9.98
N THR A 7 -5.70 19.97 -10.28
CA THR A 7 -6.32 18.70 -9.87
C THR A 7 -5.95 18.36 -8.41
N LYS A 8 -6.79 17.59 -7.73
CA LYS A 8 -6.48 17.06 -6.38
C LYS A 8 -5.15 16.32 -6.39
N GLU A 9 -4.88 15.54 -7.42
CA GLU A 9 -3.65 14.78 -7.64
C GLU A 9 -2.43 15.70 -7.80
N GLY A 10 -2.55 16.75 -8.62
CA GLY A 10 -1.48 17.73 -8.79
C GLY A 10 -1.10 18.45 -7.50
N ARG A 11 -2.08 18.80 -6.67
CA ARG A 11 -1.84 19.42 -5.35
C ARG A 11 -1.17 18.47 -4.38
N LEU A 12 -1.61 17.21 -4.31
CA LEU A 12 -1.01 16.20 -3.46
C LEU A 12 0.45 15.91 -3.86
N ARG A 13 0.73 15.88 -5.16
CA ARG A 13 2.09 15.69 -5.68
C ARG A 13 3.01 16.85 -5.32
N VAL A 14 2.52 18.10 -5.41
CA VAL A 14 3.28 19.28 -4.97
C VAL A 14 3.58 19.20 -3.49
N GLN A 15 2.60 18.85 -2.65
CA GLN A 15 2.81 18.66 -1.22
C GLN A 15 3.84 17.57 -0.91
N CYS A 16 3.86 16.49 -1.70
CA CYS A 16 4.86 15.44 -1.56
C CYS A 16 6.27 15.97 -1.81
N ILE A 17 6.47 16.70 -2.90
CA ILE A 17 7.76 17.29 -3.25
C ILE A 17 8.21 18.29 -2.18
N GLU A 18 7.34 19.20 -1.74
CA GLU A 18 7.62 20.17 -0.68
C GLU A 18 8.03 19.48 0.63
N GLU A 19 7.38 18.37 0.97
CA GLU A 19 7.69 17.63 2.18
C GLU A 19 9.02 16.85 2.05
N LEU A 20 9.37 16.32 0.88
CA LEU A 20 10.67 15.72 0.60
C LEU A 20 11.80 16.75 0.77
N VAL A 21 11.61 17.95 0.21
CA VAL A 21 12.54 19.07 0.36
C VAL A 21 12.73 19.39 1.85
N ARG A 22 11.61 19.55 2.58
CA ARG A 22 11.64 19.93 3.99
C ARG A 22 12.25 18.88 4.91
N ARG A 23 11.89 17.60 4.75
CA ARG A 23 12.30 16.52 5.68
C ARG A 23 13.67 15.97 5.37
N LYS A 24 14.02 15.85 4.09
CA LYS A 24 15.29 15.23 3.66
C LYS A 24 16.34 16.26 3.29
N GLY A 25 16.00 17.56 3.29
CA GLY A 25 16.94 18.62 2.93
C GLY A 25 17.37 18.59 1.46
N LEU A 26 16.52 18.00 0.60
CA LEU A 26 16.76 17.90 -0.84
C LEU A 26 16.40 19.21 -1.54
N ASP A 27 16.99 19.47 -2.70
CA ASP A 27 16.44 20.49 -3.59
C ASP A 27 15.20 20.00 -4.34
N GLU A 28 14.44 20.93 -4.97
CA GLU A 28 13.22 20.56 -5.69
C GLU A 28 13.47 19.59 -6.85
N GLY A 29 14.60 19.70 -7.52
CA GLY A 29 14.97 18.82 -8.62
C GLY A 29 15.25 17.41 -8.15
N GLU A 30 15.97 17.25 -7.04
CA GLU A 30 16.25 15.96 -6.40
C GLU A 30 14.95 15.31 -5.89
N ALA A 31 14.10 16.09 -5.23
CA ALA A 31 12.80 15.62 -4.74
C ALA A 31 11.89 15.15 -5.88
N LEU A 32 11.86 15.87 -7.01
CA LEU A 32 11.10 15.50 -8.20
C LEU A 32 11.60 14.18 -8.81
N VAL A 33 12.92 14.00 -8.89
CA VAL A 33 13.51 12.75 -9.43
C VAL A 33 13.18 11.56 -8.54
N ILE A 34 13.19 11.72 -7.21
CA ILE A 34 12.81 10.65 -6.28
C ILE A 34 11.34 10.31 -6.46
N ASP A 35 10.44 11.30 -6.50
CA ASP A 35 9.01 11.10 -6.70
C ASP A 35 8.73 10.34 -8.01
N GLU A 36 9.35 10.73 -9.11
CA GLU A 36 9.18 10.06 -10.41
C GLU A 36 9.69 8.61 -10.40
N ARG A 37 10.83 8.35 -9.75
CA ARG A 37 11.39 6.99 -9.62
C ARG A 37 10.51 6.09 -8.79
N LEU A 38 9.98 6.59 -7.66
CA LEU A 38 9.04 5.83 -6.81
C LEU A 38 7.76 5.52 -7.55
N LEU A 39 7.17 6.51 -8.24
CA LEU A 39 5.97 6.29 -9.05
C LEU A 39 6.19 5.26 -10.17
N ALA A 40 7.34 5.32 -10.85
CA ALA A 40 7.69 4.35 -11.88
C ALA A 40 7.85 2.94 -11.29
N LEU A 41 8.53 2.80 -10.14
CA LEU A 41 8.68 1.54 -9.43
C LEU A 41 7.32 0.96 -9.02
N MET A 42 6.47 1.77 -8.40
CA MET A 42 5.12 1.38 -8.02
C MET A 42 4.30 0.91 -9.22
N GLN A 43 4.37 1.63 -10.35
CA GLN A 43 3.67 1.26 -11.57
C GLN A 43 4.16 -0.07 -12.13
N ILE A 44 5.47 -0.32 -12.15
CA ILE A 44 6.06 -1.57 -12.62
C ILE A 44 5.61 -2.76 -11.75
N ILE A 45 5.70 -2.62 -10.44
CA ILE A 45 5.29 -3.66 -9.48
C ILE A 45 3.80 -3.94 -9.63
N SER A 46 2.99 -2.87 -9.62
CA SER A 46 1.53 -2.99 -9.68
C SER A 46 1.06 -3.66 -10.96
N THR A 47 1.59 -3.26 -12.11
CA THR A 47 1.22 -3.87 -13.40
C THR A 47 1.76 -5.29 -13.55
N GLY A 48 2.98 -5.55 -13.07
CA GLY A 48 3.59 -6.88 -13.13
C GLY A 48 2.88 -7.89 -12.24
N LEU A 49 2.68 -7.58 -10.95
CA LEU A 49 2.02 -8.48 -10.02
C LEU A 49 0.49 -8.49 -10.19
N GLY A 50 -0.09 -7.36 -10.59
CA GLY A 50 -1.52 -7.25 -10.89
C GLY A 50 -1.92 -7.86 -12.22
N GLU A 51 -0.97 -8.27 -13.07
CA GLU A 51 -1.19 -8.80 -14.42
C GLU A 51 -2.12 -7.91 -15.27
N ASP A 52 -2.00 -6.60 -15.13
CA ASP A 52 -2.86 -5.65 -15.82
C ASP A 52 -2.13 -4.35 -16.17
N ILE A 53 -1.89 -4.15 -17.46
CA ILE A 53 -1.25 -2.95 -17.99
C ILE A 53 -2.08 -1.67 -17.81
N HIS A 54 -3.38 -1.82 -17.51
CA HIS A 54 -4.29 -0.69 -17.25
C HIS A 54 -4.44 -0.37 -15.77
N LEU A 55 -3.80 -1.15 -14.89
CA LEU A 55 -3.76 -0.86 -13.47
C LEU A 55 -2.96 0.42 -13.24
N LYS A 56 -3.59 1.40 -12.63
CA LYS A 56 -3.00 2.72 -12.35
C LYS A 56 -2.63 2.85 -10.90
N ILE A 57 -1.75 3.80 -10.62
CA ILE A 57 -1.46 4.27 -9.26
C ILE A 57 -1.98 5.70 -9.12
N ALA A 58 -2.59 5.99 -7.96
CA ALA A 58 -3.18 7.28 -7.67
C ALA A 58 -2.86 7.72 -6.24
N PRO A 59 -2.59 9.01 -5.99
CA PRO A 59 -2.36 9.52 -4.65
C PRO A 59 -3.66 9.56 -3.84
N GLY A 60 -3.56 9.31 -2.53
CA GLY A 60 -4.68 9.36 -1.59
C GLY A 60 -4.24 9.40 -0.16
N ASP A 61 -5.09 8.93 0.74
CA ASP A 61 -4.89 9.03 2.18
C ASP A 61 -4.38 7.72 2.82
N ASN A 62 -4.58 6.59 2.15
CA ASN A 62 -4.17 5.26 2.62
C ASN A 62 -3.92 4.30 1.45
N TRP A 63 -3.20 3.23 1.70
CA TRP A 63 -3.04 2.14 0.78
C TRP A 63 -4.36 1.41 0.58
N ARG A 64 -4.75 1.21 -0.66
CA ARG A 64 -5.91 0.38 -1.04
C ARG A 64 -5.98 0.13 -2.54
N TYR A 65 -6.44 -1.02 -2.93
CA TYR A 65 -6.91 -1.27 -4.29
C TYR A 65 -8.37 -0.79 -4.46
N ASN A 66 -8.59 0.11 -5.42
CA ASN A 66 -9.92 0.55 -5.82
C ASN A 66 -10.38 -0.23 -7.07
N ALA A 67 -11.28 -1.19 -6.87
CA ALA A 67 -11.79 -2.02 -7.95
C ALA A 67 -12.77 -1.27 -8.91
N GLU A 68 -13.22 -0.07 -8.55
CA GLU A 68 -14.12 0.73 -9.41
C GLU A 68 -13.34 1.51 -10.47
N THR A 69 -12.20 2.05 -10.08
CA THR A 69 -11.33 2.83 -10.95
C THR A 69 -10.15 2.03 -11.49
N ASN A 70 -9.96 0.79 -11.00
CA ASN A 70 -8.79 -0.04 -11.27
C ASN A 70 -7.48 0.66 -10.92
N GLU A 71 -7.40 1.18 -9.69
CA GLU A 71 -6.28 1.96 -9.20
C GLU A 71 -5.77 1.42 -7.87
N ILE A 72 -4.46 1.39 -7.70
CA ILE A 72 -3.82 1.30 -6.39
C ILE A 72 -3.64 2.72 -5.87
N VAL A 73 -4.31 3.02 -4.77
CA VAL A 73 -4.21 4.30 -4.09
C VAL A 73 -3.13 4.20 -3.03
N PHE A 74 -2.26 5.20 -2.96
CA PHE A 74 -1.16 5.26 -2.01
C PHE A 74 -1.20 6.54 -1.17
N PRO A 75 -0.82 6.48 0.12
CA PRO A 75 -0.78 7.65 0.99
C PRO A 75 0.48 8.48 0.71
N VAL A 76 0.31 9.68 0.20
CA VAL A 76 1.41 10.59 -0.16
C VAL A 76 2.31 10.88 1.05
N GLY A 77 1.73 11.08 2.23
CA GLY A 77 2.49 11.35 3.45
C GLY A 77 3.40 10.19 3.89
N LEU A 78 2.99 8.94 3.69
CA LEU A 78 3.77 7.77 4.06
C LEU A 78 4.89 7.46 3.07
N LEU A 79 4.74 7.78 1.78
CA LEU A 79 5.81 7.64 0.80
C LEU A 79 7.09 8.36 1.22
N LEU A 80 6.97 9.45 1.97
CA LEU A 80 8.10 10.26 2.42
C LEU A 80 8.84 9.66 3.61
N SER A 81 8.17 8.82 4.37
CA SER A 81 8.71 8.15 5.57
C SER A 81 8.99 6.66 5.34
N SER A 82 8.41 6.07 4.30
CA SER A 82 8.56 4.65 4.01
C SER A 82 9.87 4.34 3.30
N SER A 83 10.43 3.18 3.60
CA SER A 83 11.55 2.61 2.85
C SER A 83 11.06 2.15 1.46
N VAL A 84 12.01 1.91 0.54
CA VAL A 84 11.69 1.35 -0.77
C VAL A 84 11.07 -0.05 -0.62
N GLU A 85 11.55 -0.80 0.35
CA GLU A 85 11.08 -2.14 0.69
C GLU A 85 9.61 -2.13 1.12
N GLU A 86 9.21 -1.18 1.99
CA GLU A 86 7.81 -0.99 2.37
C GLU A 86 6.93 -0.62 1.18
N VAL A 87 7.39 0.28 0.32
CA VAL A 87 6.64 0.66 -0.90
C VAL A 87 6.43 -0.55 -1.80
N ILE A 88 7.45 -1.40 -1.98
CA ILE A 88 7.34 -2.66 -2.73
C ILE A 88 6.30 -3.59 -2.10
N ALA A 89 6.37 -3.78 -0.77
CA ALA A 89 5.45 -4.64 -0.04
C ALA A 89 3.99 -4.20 -0.20
N PHE A 90 3.71 -2.92 0.05
CA PHE A 90 2.35 -2.40 -0.04
C PHE A 90 1.81 -2.40 -1.46
N CYS A 91 2.62 -2.04 -2.47
CA CYS A 91 2.20 -2.14 -3.86
C CYS A 91 1.88 -3.58 -4.27
N ALA A 92 2.69 -4.53 -3.82
CA ALA A 92 2.47 -5.95 -4.09
C ALA A 92 1.20 -6.45 -3.40
N HIS A 93 0.96 -6.06 -2.14
CA HIS A 93 -0.24 -6.40 -1.38
C HIS A 93 -1.51 -5.91 -2.10
N GLU A 94 -1.55 -4.65 -2.51
CA GLU A 94 -2.70 -4.08 -3.21
C GLU A 94 -2.90 -4.69 -4.61
N ALA A 95 -1.81 -5.03 -5.31
CA ALA A 95 -1.89 -5.79 -6.55
C ALA A 95 -2.43 -7.22 -6.32
N GLY A 96 -2.11 -7.84 -5.18
CA GLY A 96 -2.65 -9.12 -4.75
C GLY A 96 -4.18 -9.04 -4.53
N HIS A 97 -4.68 -7.98 -3.91
CA HIS A 97 -6.12 -7.75 -3.80
C HIS A 97 -6.81 -7.70 -5.15
N ARG A 98 -6.21 -7.09 -6.15
CA ARG A 98 -6.73 -7.08 -7.50
C ARG A 98 -6.86 -8.51 -8.06
N GLN A 99 -5.85 -9.35 -7.83
CA GLN A 99 -5.80 -10.70 -8.37
C GLN A 99 -6.83 -11.64 -7.73
N ILE A 100 -6.94 -11.63 -6.42
CA ILE A 100 -7.66 -12.68 -5.70
C ILE A 100 -8.89 -12.21 -4.93
N SER A 101 -9.03 -10.89 -4.64
CA SER A 101 -10.20 -10.37 -3.92
C SER A 101 -11.35 -10.12 -4.87
N ARG A 102 -12.16 -11.14 -5.10
CA ARG A 102 -13.32 -11.02 -6.00
C ARG A 102 -14.35 -10.04 -5.45
N ARG A 103 -14.61 -8.97 -6.19
CA ARG A 103 -15.57 -7.90 -5.84
C ARG A 103 -16.96 -8.43 -5.43
N SER A 104 -17.44 -9.47 -6.10
CA SER A 104 -18.76 -10.08 -5.82
C SER A 104 -18.79 -10.77 -4.47
N LEU A 105 -17.76 -11.54 -4.12
CA LEU A 105 -17.64 -12.23 -2.83
C LEU A 105 -17.44 -11.22 -1.70
N ARG A 106 -16.57 -10.25 -1.91
CA ARG A 106 -16.31 -9.18 -0.93
C ARG A 106 -17.60 -8.41 -0.63
N LYS A 107 -18.37 -7.99 -1.64
CA LYS A 107 -19.66 -7.32 -1.42
C LYS A 107 -20.67 -8.20 -0.67
N ALA A 108 -20.78 -9.48 -0.98
CA ALA A 108 -21.70 -10.40 -0.32
C ALA A 108 -21.31 -10.60 1.15
N VAL A 109 -20.03 -10.87 1.42
CA VAL A 109 -19.51 -11.08 2.78
C VAL A 109 -19.65 -9.80 3.60
N PHE A 110 -19.20 -8.66 3.09
CA PHE A 110 -19.33 -7.38 3.79
C PHE A 110 -20.78 -6.98 4.03
N LYS A 111 -21.70 -7.27 3.11
CA LYS A 111 -23.14 -7.00 3.30
C LYS A 111 -23.74 -7.86 4.40
N THR A 112 -23.25 -9.09 4.57
CA THR A 112 -23.76 -10.03 5.59
C THR A 112 -23.20 -9.72 6.98
N PHE A 113 -21.92 -9.28 7.08
CA PHE A 113 -21.22 -9.04 8.34
C PHE A 113 -21.03 -7.56 8.69
N SER A 114 -21.53 -6.62 7.90
CA SER A 114 -21.19 -5.20 8.01
C SER A 114 -21.89 -4.41 9.12
N ALA A 115 -22.54 -5.08 10.08
CA ALA A 115 -23.26 -4.39 11.14
C ALA A 115 -22.33 -3.69 12.15
N LYS A 116 -21.11 -4.23 12.37
CA LYS A 116 -20.15 -3.69 13.36
C LYS A 116 -18.78 -3.41 12.71
N GLU A 117 -18.17 -2.31 13.12
CA GLU A 117 -16.84 -1.92 12.65
C GLU A 117 -15.78 -2.99 12.98
N SER A 118 -15.84 -3.59 14.16
CA SER A 118 -14.96 -4.68 14.57
C SER A 118 -15.03 -5.91 13.65
N GLU A 119 -16.23 -6.24 13.16
CA GLU A 119 -16.40 -7.35 12.22
C GLU A 119 -15.78 -7.04 10.86
N ARG A 120 -15.89 -5.79 10.40
CA ARG A 120 -15.23 -5.34 9.15
C ARG A 120 -13.72 -5.37 9.28
N LEU A 121 -13.17 -4.91 10.40
CA LEU A 121 -11.73 -4.95 10.66
C LEU A 121 -11.20 -6.39 10.68
N LEU A 122 -11.92 -7.29 11.35
CA LEU A 122 -11.56 -8.71 11.40
C LEU A 122 -11.58 -9.36 10.01
N LEU A 123 -12.64 -9.11 9.23
CA LEU A 123 -12.76 -9.61 7.86
C LEU A 123 -11.63 -9.07 6.97
N ASN A 124 -11.28 -7.80 7.11
CA ASN A 124 -10.16 -7.21 6.38
C ASN A 124 -8.85 -7.90 6.75
N ALA A 125 -8.58 -8.10 8.04
CA ALA A 125 -7.36 -8.78 8.51
C ALA A 125 -7.24 -10.21 7.98
N PHE A 126 -8.35 -10.97 7.89
CA PHE A 126 -8.36 -12.30 7.27
C PHE A 126 -8.10 -12.22 5.76
N GLU A 127 -8.71 -11.25 5.08
CA GLU A 127 -8.52 -11.06 3.64
C GLU A 127 -7.07 -10.65 3.33
N ASP A 128 -6.49 -9.75 4.12
CA ASP A 128 -5.11 -9.31 3.98
C ASP A 128 -4.15 -10.49 4.17
N SER A 129 -4.36 -11.30 5.22
CA SER A 129 -3.59 -12.52 5.46
C SER A 129 -3.71 -13.52 4.29
N ARG A 130 -4.89 -13.63 3.68
CA ARG A 130 -5.11 -14.49 2.51
C ARG A 130 -4.35 -13.98 1.28
N VAL A 131 -4.34 -12.68 1.07
CA VAL A 131 -3.62 -12.02 -0.02
C VAL A 131 -2.13 -12.24 0.14
N ASP A 132 -1.58 -12.01 1.32
CA ASP A 132 -0.15 -12.17 1.60
C ASP A 132 0.31 -13.62 1.43
N ASN A 133 -0.45 -14.58 1.95
CA ASN A 133 -0.14 -15.99 1.76
C ASN A 133 -0.16 -16.41 0.29
N TRP A 134 -1.11 -15.89 -0.49
CA TRP A 134 -1.15 -16.12 -1.93
C TRP A 134 0.07 -15.48 -2.62
N LEU A 135 0.39 -14.22 -2.33
CA LEU A 135 1.57 -13.54 -2.87
C LEU A 135 2.84 -14.31 -2.61
N ILE A 136 3.06 -14.76 -1.36
CA ILE A 136 4.24 -15.55 -0.99
C ILE A 136 4.27 -16.89 -1.74
N SER A 137 3.12 -17.51 -1.97
CA SER A 137 3.05 -18.80 -2.69
C SER A 137 3.40 -18.66 -4.17
N VAL A 138 3.02 -17.55 -4.81
CA VAL A 138 3.26 -17.32 -6.25
C VAL A 138 4.59 -16.59 -6.48
N PHE A 139 4.94 -15.67 -5.60
CA PHE A 139 6.15 -14.85 -5.66
C PHE A 139 6.94 -14.93 -4.35
N PRO A 140 7.68 -16.02 -4.09
CA PRO A 140 8.33 -16.24 -2.79
C PRO A 140 9.26 -15.12 -2.34
N GLY A 141 9.87 -14.40 -3.28
CA GLY A 141 10.74 -13.24 -3.00
C GLY A 141 10.02 -12.07 -2.33
N ILE A 142 8.69 -11.98 -2.44
CA ILE A 142 7.92 -10.91 -1.82
C ILE A 142 7.87 -11.00 -0.29
N LYS A 143 8.06 -12.21 0.24
CA LYS A 143 8.06 -12.43 1.71
C LYS A 143 9.02 -11.51 2.44
N HIS A 144 10.22 -11.33 1.90
CA HIS A 144 11.24 -10.46 2.49
C HIS A 144 10.73 -9.01 2.67
N TYR A 145 10.07 -8.48 1.67
CA TYR A 145 9.52 -7.11 1.71
C TYR A 145 8.34 -7.00 2.66
N LEU A 146 7.44 -7.99 2.67
CA LEU A 146 6.33 -8.03 3.62
C LEU A 146 6.83 -8.12 5.07
N ASP A 147 7.84 -8.94 5.35
CA ASP A 147 8.42 -9.05 6.69
C ASP A 147 8.96 -7.69 7.17
N ILE A 148 9.69 -6.96 6.33
CA ILE A 148 10.20 -5.61 6.64
C ILE A 148 9.05 -4.65 6.92
N ALA A 149 8.04 -4.58 6.03
CA ALA A 149 6.92 -3.68 6.18
C ALA A 149 6.15 -3.94 7.48
N TYR A 150 5.92 -5.20 7.83
CA TYR A 150 5.23 -5.55 9.07
C TYR A 150 6.07 -5.30 10.32
N GLU A 151 7.39 -5.51 10.28
CA GLU A 151 8.27 -5.18 11.40
C GLU A 151 8.30 -3.67 11.70
N GLU A 152 8.23 -2.83 10.67
CA GLU A 152 8.18 -1.37 10.83
C GLU A 152 6.79 -0.86 11.30
N MET A 153 5.72 -1.54 10.91
CA MET A 153 4.35 -1.21 11.33
C MET A 153 4.03 -1.61 12.77
N LEU A 154 4.70 -2.64 13.29
CA LEU A 154 4.50 -3.05 14.67
C LEU A 154 5.02 -1.96 15.62
N PRO A 155 4.22 -1.50 16.60
CA PRO A 155 4.71 -0.60 17.64
C PRO A 155 5.96 -1.22 18.28
N ARG A 156 7.03 -0.46 18.40
CA ARG A 156 8.31 -0.90 19.00
C ARG A 156 8.15 -1.46 20.40
N ASP A 157 7.06 -1.14 21.07
CA ASP A 157 6.72 -1.59 22.42
C ASP A 157 6.09 -2.99 22.47
N LEU A 158 5.59 -3.51 21.34
CA LEU A 158 5.22 -4.91 21.21
C LEU A 158 6.49 -5.71 20.88
N SER A 159 7.39 -5.83 21.87
CA SER A 159 8.56 -6.67 21.72
C SER A 159 8.10 -8.08 21.33
N ARG A 160 8.80 -8.71 20.41
CA ARG A 160 8.54 -10.09 19.94
C ARG A 160 8.30 -11.10 21.06
N SER A 161 8.82 -10.84 22.26
CA SER A 161 8.64 -11.66 23.46
C SER A 161 7.21 -11.63 24.01
N SER A 162 6.54 -10.46 24.03
CA SER A 162 5.20 -10.36 24.63
C SER A 162 4.10 -11.02 23.80
N TYR A 163 4.23 -11.05 22.48
CA TYR A 163 3.25 -11.71 21.61
C TYR A 163 3.41 -13.23 21.59
N VAL A 164 4.65 -13.71 21.59
CA VAL A 164 4.95 -15.15 21.64
C VAL A 164 4.61 -15.75 23.00
N ASP A 165 4.76 -14.98 24.09
CA ASP A 165 4.43 -15.43 25.45
C ASP A 165 2.91 -15.51 25.69
N HIS A 166 2.11 -14.65 25.05
CA HIS A 166 0.64 -14.76 25.07
C HIS A 166 0.07 -15.94 24.25
N LEU A 167 0.82 -16.45 23.27
CA LEU A 167 0.39 -17.63 22.50
C LEU A 167 0.81 -18.96 23.15
N LYS A 168 1.65 -18.93 24.21
CA LYS A 168 2.11 -20.11 24.95
C LYS A 168 1.40 -20.33 26.31
N GLY A 169 0.50 -19.42 26.71
CA GLY A 169 -0.37 -19.56 27.88
C GLY A 169 -1.73 -20.11 27.46
#